data_5a8d0c9ecf8fa082d4123bbb2600ac6c
#
_entry.id   5a8d0c9ecf8fa082d4123bbb2600ac6c
#
_cell.length_a   1.000
_cell.length_b   1.000
_cell.length_c   1.000
_cell.angle_alpha   90.00
_cell.angle_beta   90.00
_cell.angle_gamma   90.00
#
_symmetry.space_group_name_H-M   'P 1'
#
loop_
_entity.id
_entity.type
_entity.pdbx_description
1 polymer ?
#
loop_
_entity_poly.entity_id
_entity_poly.type
_entity_poly.pdbx_seq_one_letter_code
_entity_poly.pdbx_strand_id
1 'polypeptide(L)'
;MQRRMITGDIVDLVDGTGDPALAVDASHRIVAWNHAAEDLLDYRADEVLGRDCGQVLAGRNGDGHVVCNSLCPFRLAMHRDARLGALDVQVRRKAGVPVWVRMASIILTGADPCVIHILHDITDDHNRESFVQQVLQAASSLAGETPRRPSEGPPVLLSPRETEILRLLATGASTRGIAEALCISPATVRNHIQQIMNSLHAHSRLEAVIKALQGRIF
;
A
#
# COMPACT_ATOMS: atom_id res chain seq x y z
N MET A 1 -24.82 5.44 -22.26
CA MET A 1 -24.66 6.92 -22.23
C MET A 1 -23.83 7.25 -21.00
N GLN A 2 -22.50 7.35 -21.13
CA GLN A 2 -21.61 7.71 -20.03
C GLN A 2 -21.73 9.20 -19.77
N ARG A 3 -22.24 9.56 -18.60
CA ARG A 3 -22.33 10.96 -18.16
C ARG A 3 -20.91 11.48 -17.97
N ARG A 4 -20.54 12.55 -18.67
CA ARG A 4 -19.25 13.23 -18.52
C ARG A 4 -19.21 13.80 -17.08
N MET A 5 -18.32 13.30 -16.25
CA MET A 5 -18.07 13.90 -14.94
C MET A 5 -17.35 15.24 -15.16
N ILE A 6 -17.95 16.30 -14.65
CA ILE A 6 -17.38 17.65 -14.71
C ILE A 6 -16.50 17.81 -13.45
N THR A 7 -15.53 18.70 -13.49
CA THR A 7 -14.65 19.00 -12.33
C THR A 7 -15.44 19.28 -11.05
N GLY A 8 -16.64 19.89 -11.15
CA GLY A 8 -17.55 20.10 -10.03
C GLY A 8 -18.02 18.80 -9.38
N ASP A 9 -18.36 17.77 -10.17
CA ASP A 9 -18.81 16.49 -9.64
C ASP A 9 -17.68 15.79 -8.82
N ILE A 10 -16.40 16.02 -9.19
CA ILE A 10 -15.22 15.44 -8.50
C ILE A 10 -14.99 16.17 -7.16
N VAL A 11 -15.12 17.50 -7.14
CA VAL A 11 -15.02 18.30 -5.92
C VAL A 11 -16.11 17.87 -4.95
N ASP A 12 -17.36 17.76 -5.40
CA ASP A 12 -18.49 17.34 -4.58
C ASP A 12 -18.30 15.93 -4.00
N LEU A 13 -17.69 15.01 -4.77
CA LEU A 13 -17.36 13.66 -4.29
C LEU A 13 -16.28 13.69 -3.20
N VAL A 14 -15.25 14.51 -3.37
CA VAL A 14 -14.15 14.64 -2.41
C VAL A 14 -14.63 15.32 -1.13
N ASP A 15 -15.43 16.40 -1.25
CA ASP A 15 -15.98 17.11 -0.11
C ASP A 15 -17.07 16.31 0.62
N GLY A 16 -17.75 15.42 -0.10
CA GLY A 16 -18.79 14.55 0.46
C GLY A 16 -18.25 13.41 1.33
N THR A 17 -16.94 13.13 1.33
CA THR A 17 -16.35 12.14 2.23
C THR A 17 -15.90 12.76 3.55
N GLY A 18 -16.16 12.07 4.67
CA GLY A 18 -15.64 12.45 5.99
C GLY A 18 -14.17 12.11 6.19
N ASP A 19 -13.59 11.28 5.33
CA ASP A 19 -12.18 10.92 5.37
C ASP A 19 -11.31 11.94 4.64
N PRO A 20 -10.03 12.15 5.04
CA PRO A 20 -9.07 12.96 4.30
C PRO A 20 -8.99 12.51 2.85
N ALA A 21 -9.33 13.38 1.91
CA ALA A 21 -9.37 13.04 0.50
C ALA A 21 -8.90 14.17 -0.40
N LEU A 22 -8.33 13.79 -1.53
CA LEU A 22 -7.91 14.70 -2.59
C LEU A 22 -8.13 14.06 -3.97
N ALA A 23 -8.25 14.90 -4.99
CA ALA A 23 -8.26 14.44 -6.36
C ALA A 23 -7.12 15.07 -7.17
N VAL A 24 -6.58 14.29 -8.10
CA VAL A 24 -5.52 14.72 -9.03
C VAL A 24 -5.92 14.44 -10.46
N ASP A 25 -5.64 15.40 -11.35
CA ASP A 25 -5.87 15.27 -12.78
C ASP A 25 -4.79 14.42 -13.49
N ALA A 26 -4.94 14.25 -14.80
CA ALA A 26 -3.97 13.54 -15.64
C ALA A 26 -2.57 14.17 -15.65
N SER A 27 -2.46 15.45 -15.32
CA SER A 27 -1.20 16.19 -15.21
C SER A 27 -0.61 16.13 -13.81
N HIS A 28 -1.19 15.32 -12.89
CA HIS A 28 -0.80 15.21 -11.48
C HIS A 28 -1.00 16.48 -10.66
N ARG A 29 -1.83 17.38 -11.10
CA ARG A 29 -2.20 18.57 -10.35
C ARG A 29 -3.38 18.25 -9.45
N ILE A 30 -3.31 18.72 -8.21
CA ILE A 30 -4.38 18.60 -7.23
C ILE A 30 -5.54 19.47 -7.71
N VAL A 31 -6.72 18.86 -7.90
CA VAL A 31 -7.95 19.53 -8.38
C VAL A 31 -9.06 19.58 -7.33
N ALA A 32 -8.95 18.76 -6.27
CA ALA A 32 -9.81 18.83 -5.10
C ALA A 32 -9.01 18.45 -3.84
N TRP A 33 -9.41 19.03 -2.70
CA TRP A 33 -8.75 18.85 -1.41
C TRP A 33 -9.77 19.20 -0.31
N ASN A 34 -10.27 18.20 0.43
CA ASN A 34 -11.31 18.44 1.42
C ASN A 34 -10.76 18.92 2.78
N HIS A 35 -11.65 19.35 3.64
CA HIS A 35 -11.31 19.85 4.97
C HIS A 35 -10.61 18.82 5.85
N ALA A 36 -11.01 17.54 5.78
CA ALA A 36 -10.33 16.48 6.53
C ALA A 36 -8.87 16.29 6.08
N ALA A 37 -8.56 16.52 4.79
CA ALA A 37 -7.18 16.51 4.30
C ALA A 37 -6.39 17.75 4.76
N GLU A 38 -7.06 18.92 4.94
CA GLU A 38 -6.46 20.09 5.58
C GLU A 38 -6.05 19.77 7.02
N ASP A 39 -6.95 19.16 7.79
CA ASP A 39 -6.70 18.78 9.19
C ASP A 39 -5.58 17.76 9.32
N LEU A 40 -5.54 16.77 8.42
CA LEU A 40 -4.51 15.72 8.46
C LEU A 40 -3.13 16.25 8.08
N LEU A 41 -3.04 17.09 7.05
CA LEU A 41 -1.76 17.45 6.40
C LEU A 41 -1.31 18.89 6.65
N ASP A 42 -2.11 19.69 7.35
CA ASP A 42 -1.87 21.10 7.71
C ASP A 42 -1.72 22.03 6.48
N TYR A 43 -2.20 21.62 5.31
CA TYR A 43 -2.27 22.45 4.11
C TYR A 43 -3.70 22.88 3.84
N ARG A 44 -3.91 24.14 3.60
CA ARG A 44 -5.19 24.66 3.12
C ARG A 44 -5.38 24.32 1.64
N ALA A 45 -6.62 24.15 1.21
CA ALA A 45 -6.93 23.86 -0.19
C ALA A 45 -6.35 24.91 -1.16
N ASP A 46 -6.45 26.21 -0.80
CA ASP A 46 -5.92 27.31 -1.62
C ASP A 46 -4.40 27.30 -1.78
N GLU A 47 -3.66 26.61 -0.91
CA GLU A 47 -2.20 26.45 -0.97
C GLU A 47 -1.75 25.29 -1.88
N VAL A 48 -2.62 24.32 -2.10
CA VAL A 48 -2.25 23.07 -2.79
C VAL A 48 -2.95 22.87 -4.13
N LEU A 49 -4.11 23.48 -4.35
CA LEU A 49 -4.81 23.38 -5.62
C LEU A 49 -3.95 23.85 -6.79
N GLY A 50 -3.92 23.07 -7.86
CA GLY A 50 -3.09 23.30 -9.04
C GLY A 50 -1.62 22.92 -8.89
N ARG A 51 -1.16 22.54 -7.68
CA ARG A 51 0.23 22.07 -7.46
C ARG A 51 0.37 20.59 -7.82
N ASP A 52 1.60 20.18 -8.08
CA ASP A 52 1.94 18.77 -8.28
C ASP A 52 1.76 17.97 -6.99
N CYS A 53 0.97 16.92 -7.06
CA CYS A 53 0.65 16.05 -5.92
C CYS A 53 1.92 15.45 -5.27
N GLY A 54 2.89 15.04 -6.09
CA GLY A 54 4.15 14.46 -5.59
C GLY A 54 4.99 15.45 -4.79
N GLN A 55 4.94 16.73 -5.15
CA GLN A 55 5.64 17.78 -4.41
C GLN A 55 4.97 18.11 -3.08
N VAL A 56 3.63 18.05 -3.02
CA VAL A 56 2.87 18.33 -1.81
C VAL A 56 2.98 17.18 -0.82
N LEU A 57 2.69 15.96 -1.26
CA LEU A 57 2.68 14.78 -0.37
C LEU A 57 4.10 14.27 -0.06
N ALA A 58 5.03 14.39 -1.00
CA ALA A 58 6.42 13.90 -0.90
C ALA A 58 6.54 12.46 -0.37
N GLY A 59 5.58 11.60 -0.77
CA GLY A 59 5.36 10.28 -0.22
C GLY A 59 6.54 9.33 -0.39
N ARG A 60 6.83 8.56 0.67
CA ARG A 60 7.88 7.53 0.71
C ARG A 60 7.30 6.21 1.19
N ASN A 61 7.87 5.09 0.74
CA ASN A 61 7.54 3.77 1.27
C ASN A 61 8.29 3.47 2.58
N GLY A 62 8.07 2.27 3.15
CA GLY A 62 8.72 1.82 4.37
C GLY A 62 10.25 1.78 4.31
N ASP A 63 10.83 1.63 3.12
CA ASP A 63 12.27 1.63 2.88
C ASP A 63 12.84 3.04 2.67
N GLY A 64 11.99 4.08 2.76
CA GLY A 64 12.37 5.47 2.55
C GLY A 64 12.46 5.90 1.07
N HIS A 65 12.16 5.02 0.11
CA HIS A 65 12.15 5.37 -1.30
C HIS A 65 10.97 6.27 -1.64
N VAL A 66 11.24 7.30 -2.48
CA VAL A 66 10.19 8.21 -2.95
C VAL A 66 9.25 7.48 -3.88
N VAL A 67 7.96 7.42 -3.53
CA VAL A 67 6.89 6.82 -4.35
C VAL A 67 6.03 7.87 -5.04
N CYS A 68 5.94 9.08 -4.49
CA CYS A 68 5.26 10.20 -5.12
C CYS A 68 6.20 10.94 -6.07
N ASN A 69 6.38 10.43 -7.27
CA ASN A 69 7.25 10.97 -8.32
C ASN A 69 6.67 10.69 -9.71
N SER A 70 7.46 10.91 -10.76
CA SER A 70 7.05 10.64 -12.15
C SER A 70 6.70 9.17 -12.44
N LEU A 71 7.15 8.23 -11.61
CA LEU A 71 6.85 6.79 -11.67
C LEU A 71 5.77 6.37 -10.68
N CYS A 72 5.01 7.33 -10.14
CA CYS A 72 3.91 7.04 -9.22
C CYS A 72 2.99 5.94 -9.79
N PRO A 73 2.71 4.86 -9.02
CA PRO A 73 1.89 3.75 -9.50
C PRO A 73 0.50 4.18 -9.97
N PHE A 74 -0.10 5.16 -9.31
CA PHE A 74 -1.44 5.67 -9.65
C PHE A 74 -1.41 6.47 -10.97
N ARG A 75 -0.32 7.20 -11.24
CA ARG A 75 -0.10 7.84 -12.53
C ARG A 75 -0.03 6.83 -13.67
N LEU A 76 0.74 5.78 -13.47
CA LEU A 76 0.87 4.72 -14.46
C LEU A 76 -0.45 3.97 -14.66
N ALA A 77 -1.23 3.78 -13.58
CA ALA A 77 -2.51 3.09 -13.63
C ALA A 77 -3.60 3.87 -14.40
N MET A 78 -3.62 5.20 -14.35
CA MET A 78 -4.54 6.02 -15.15
C MET A 78 -4.43 5.74 -16.67
N HIS A 79 -3.23 5.39 -17.13
CA HIS A 79 -2.96 5.11 -18.55
C HIS A 79 -3.12 3.64 -18.92
N ARG A 80 -3.28 2.72 -17.94
CA ARG A 80 -3.24 1.27 -18.18
C ARG A 80 -4.49 0.52 -17.73
N ASP A 81 -5.54 1.23 -17.29
CA ASP A 81 -6.77 0.64 -16.70
C ASP A 81 -6.45 -0.39 -15.59
N ALA A 82 -5.40 -0.14 -14.82
CA ALA A 82 -4.93 -1.00 -13.76
C ALA A 82 -5.62 -0.66 -12.45
N ARG A 83 -6.07 -1.70 -11.73
CA ARG A 83 -6.60 -1.54 -10.36
C ARG A 83 -5.46 -1.72 -9.37
N LEU A 84 -5.19 -0.68 -8.60
CA LEU A 84 -4.20 -0.72 -7.52
C LEU A 84 -4.91 -0.95 -6.18
N GLY A 85 -4.29 -1.78 -5.34
CA GLY A 85 -4.69 -1.89 -3.94
C GLY A 85 -4.30 -0.64 -3.14
N ALA A 86 -4.73 -0.60 -1.86
CA ALA A 86 -4.27 0.44 -0.95
C ALA A 86 -2.75 0.35 -0.75
N LEU A 87 -2.11 1.50 -0.62
CA LEU A 87 -0.67 1.63 -0.45
C LEU A 87 -0.38 2.38 0.85
N ASP A 88 0.47 1.80 1.70
CA ASP A 88 0.95 2.47 2.90
C ASP A 88 2.14 3.35 2.54
N VAL A 89 2.00 4.65 2.78
CA VAL A 89 3.01 5.67 2.44
C VAL A 89 3.21 6.62 3.61
N GLN A 90 4.43 7.02 3.82
CA GLN A 90 4.76 8.11 4.70
C GLN A 90 4.71 9.41 3.90
N VAL A 91 3.77 10.29 4.23
CA VAL A 91 3.65 11.64 3.65
C VAL A 91 4.10 12.69 4.65
N ARG A 92 4.21 13.94 4.22
CA ARG A 92 4.63 15.03 5.11
C ARG A 92 3.54 16.04 5.29
N ARG A 93 3.30 16.43 6.55
CA ARG A 93 2.54 17.62 6.89
C ARG A 93 3.30 18.88 6.43
N LYS A 94 2.62 20.00 6.33
CA LYS A 94 3.21 21.29 5.94
C LYS A 94 4.43 21.68 6.78
N ALA A 95 4.39 21.41 8.08
CA ALA A 95 5.51 21.63 8.99
C ALA A 95 6.68 20.62 8.81
N GLY A 96 6.62 19.71 7.85
CA GLY A 96 7.62 18.69 7.61
C GLY A 96 7.52 17.44 8.47
N VAL A 97 6.55 17.39 9.39
CA VAL A 97 6.31 16.23 10.26
C VAL A 97 5.80 15.06 9.41
N PRO A 98 6.43 13.88 9.49
CA PRO A 98 5.97 12.71 8.77
C PRO A 98 4.69 12.14 9.40
N VAL A 99 3.79 11.66 8.55
CA VAL A 99 2.58 10.93 8.94
C VAL A 99 2.43 9.71 8.05
N TRP A 100 2.13 8.55 8.64
CA TRP A 100 1.85 7.35 7.88
C TRP A 100 0.38 7.31 7.49
N VAL A 101 0.14 7.15 6.20
CA VAL A 101 -1.22 7.03 5.67
C VAL A 101 -1.36 5.77 4.83
N ARG A 102 -2.50 5.10 4.98
CA ARG A 102 -2.98 4.12 4.02
C ARG A 102 -3.77 4.84 2.96
N MET A 103 -3.26 4.83 1.74
CA MET A 103 -3.84 5.52 0.60
C MET A 103 -4.65 4.54 -0.23
N ALA A 104 -5.97 4.63 -0.19
CA ALA A 104 -6.87 3.97 -1.13
C ALA A 104 -7.15 4.92 -2.31
N SER A 105 -7.35 4.37 -3.51
CA SER A 105 -7.51 5.21 -4.69
C SER A 105 -8.59 4.72 -5.63
N ILE A 106 -9.38 5.66 -6.13
CA ILE A 106 -10.40 5.45 -7.17
C ILE A 106 -9.88 6.11 -8.44
N ILE A 107 -9.68 5.30 -9.48
CA ILE A 107 -9.22 5.80 -10.78
C ILE A 107 -10.45 5.98 -11.67
N LEU A 108 -10.67 7.21 -12.08
CA LEU A 108 -11.72 7.58 -13.03
C LEU A 108 -11.09 7.73 -14.41
N THR A 109 -11.52 6.87 -15.32
CA THR A 109 -11.07 6.88 -16.73
C THR A 109 -12.11 7.59 -17.60
N GLY A 110 -11.68 8.21 -18.69
CA GLY A 110 -12.58 8.90 -19.60
C GLY A 110 -11.89 10.07 -20.32
N ALA A 111 -12.69 11.06 -20.73
CA ALA A 111 -12.17 12.23 -21.42
C ALA A 111 -11.29 13.12 -20.53
N ASP A 112 -11.63 13.19 -19.24
CA ASP A 112 -10.91 13.95 -18.24
C ASP A 112 -10.52 12.98 -17.08
N PRO A 113 -9.48 12.14 -17.26
CA PRO A 113 -9.12 11.13 -16.26
C PRO A 113 -8.60 11.78 -14.99
N CYS A 114 -9.00 11.22 -13.85
CA CYS A 114 -8.50 11.67 -12.55
C CYS A 114 -8.38 10.50 -11.56
N VAL A 115 -7.65 10.73 -10.49
CA VAL A 115 -7.55 9.81 -9.35
C VAL A 115 -8.03 10.52 -8.10
N ILE A 116 -8.96 9.90 -7.39
CA ILE A 116 -9.34 10.32 -6.05
C ILE A 116 -8.55 9.46 -5.06
N HIS A 117 -7.78 10.08 -4.20
CA HIS A 117 -7.08 9.44 -3.09
C HIS A 117 -7.84 9.67 -1.80
N ILE A 118 -8.08 8.60 -1.06
CA ILE A 118 -8.63 8.63 0.30
C ILE A 118 -7.49 8.19 1.22
N LEU A 119 -7.20 9.01 2.23
CA LEU A 119 -6.10 8.81 3.15
C LEU A 119 -6.64 8.36 4.50
N HIS A 120 -6.06 7.33 5.07
CA HIS A 120 -6.35 6.89 6.42
C HIS A 120 -5.09 6.98 7.26
N ASP A 121 -5.11 7.76 8.33
CA ASP A 121 -3.95 7.88 9.23
C ASP A 121 -3.72 6.55 9.96
N ILE A 122 -2.55 5.94 9.73
CA ILE A 122 -2.12 4.70 10.36
C ILE A 122 -0.84 4.92 11.20
N THR A 123 -0.55 6.16 11.58
CA THR A 123 0.70 6.50 12.28
C THR A 123 0.81 5.75 13.61
N ASP A 124 -0.29 5.65 14.36
CA ASP A 124 -0.28 4.95 15.65
C ASP A 124 -0.07 3.44 15.47
N ASP A 125 -0.71 2.84 14.48
CA ASP A 125 -0.55 1.41 14.20
C ASP A 125 0.87 1.10 13.73
N HIS A 126 1.41 1.93 12.86
CA HIS A 126 2.78 1.80 12.36
C HIS A 126 3.82 1.98 13.48
N ASN A 127 3.62 2.95 14.37
CA ASN A 127 4.49 3.19 15.52
C ASN A 127 4.44 2.02 16.52
N ARG A 128 3.27 1.45 16.78
CA ARG A 128 3.13 0.26 17.65
C ARG A 128 3.87 -0.93 17.08
N GLU A 129 3.71 -1.21 15.79
CA GLU A 129 4.39 -2.32 15.12
C GLU A 129 5.92 -2.13 15.15
N SER A 130 6.39 -0.92 14.84
CA SER A 130 7.81 -0.55 14.91
C SER A 130 8.37 -0.68 16.34
N PHE A 131 7.64 -0.23 17.35
CA PHE A 131 8.03 -0.36 18.75
C PHE A 131 8.16 -1.82 19.18
N VAL A 132 7.20 -2.67 18.85
CA VAL A 132 7.26 -4.10 19.13
C VAL A 132 8.49 -4.75 18.49
N GLN A 133 8.79 -4.41 17.26
CA GLN A 133 9.98 -4.89 16.55
C GLN A 133 11.27 -4.44 17.24
N GLN A 134 11.37 -3.18 17.67
CA GLN A 134 12.53 -2.66 18.41
C GLN A 134 12.72 -3.35 19.76
N VAL A 135 11.64 -3.57 20.50
CA VAL A 135 11.69 -4.29 21.79
C VAL A 135 12.15 -5.72 21.61
N LEU A 136 11.63 -6.42 20.61
CA LEU A 136 12.05 -7.79 20.30
C LEU A 136 13.53 -7.85 19.91
N GLN A 137 14.00 -6.90 19.12
CA GLN A 137 15.39 -6.82 18.70
C GLN A 137 16.33 -6.49 19.88
N ALA A 138 15.92 -5.58 20.76
CA ALA A 138 16.65 -5.26 21.97
C ALA A 138 16.69 -6.44 22.95
N ALA A 139 15.58 -7.16 23.13
CA ALA A 139 15.51 -8.36 23.96
C ALA A 139 16.44 -9.47 23.43
N SER A 140 16.49 -9.65 22.11
CA SER A 140 17.39 -10.64 21.47
C SER A 140 18.87 -10.28 21.66
N SER A 141 19.22 -8.99 21.64
CA SER A 141 20.59 -8.53 21.85
C SER A 141 21.03 -8.62 23.32
N LEU A 142 20.13 -8.40 24.28
CA LEU A 142 20.41 -8.55 25.73
C LEU A 142 20.52 -10.02 26.15
N ALA A 143 19.89 -10.95 25.45
CA ALA A 143 19.96 -12.37 25.73
C ALA A 143 21.32 -13.02 25.39
N GLY A 144 22.27 -12.25 24.86
CA GLY A 144 23.62 -12.74 24.54
C GLY A 144 23.65 -13.79 23.44
N GLU A 145 22.55 -13.99 22.75
CA GLU A 145 22.49 -14.84 21.59
C GLU A 145 23.11 -14.10 20.40
N THR A 146 24.36 -14.48 20.06
CA THR A 146 24.81 -14.32 18.67
C THR A 146 23.64 -14.66 17.77
N PRO A 147 23.41 -13.93 16.65
CA PRO A 147 22.32 -14.22 15.77
C PRO A 147 22.41 -15.69 15.42
N ARG A 148 21.65 -16.50 16.12
CA ARG A 148 21.45 -17.88 15.74
C ARG A 148 20.97 -17.80 14.32
N ARG A 149 21.76 -18.29 13.41
CA ARG A 149 21.24 -18.78 12.13
C ARG A 149 19.88 -19.38 12.45
N PRO A 150 18.82 -19.04 11.71
CA PRO A 150 17.51 -19.59 11.98
C PRO A 150 17.71 -21.05 12.30
N SER A 151 17.38 -21.42 13.54
CA SER A 151 17.52 -22.80 13.99
C SER A 151 16.80 -23.64 12.95
N GLU A 152 17.46 -24.68 12.50
CA GLU A 152 16.88 -25.80 11.81
C GLU A 152 15.76 -26.40 12.69
N GLY A 153 14.62 -25.66 12.73
CA GLY A 153 13.34 -26.28 12.98
C GLY A 153 13.11 -27.27 11.84
N PRO A 154 12.32 -28.31 12.02
CA PRO A 154 12.03 -29.23 10.96
C PRO A 154 11.67 -28.43 9.70
N PRO A 155 12.23 -28.77 8.52
CA PRO A 155 12.05 -27.98 7.31
C PRO A 155 10.55 -27.72 7.12
N VAL A 156 10.17 -26.47 7.03
CA VAL A 156 8.78 -26.11 6.75
C VAL A 156 8.48 -26.67 5.38
N LEU A 157 7.84 -27.82 5.33
CA LEU A 157 7.45 -28.50 4.10
C LEU A 157 6.16 -27.88 3.59
N LEU A 158 6.27 -26.88 2.72
CA LEU A 158 5.16 -26.45 1.92
C LEU A 158 4.87 -27.49 0.84
N SER A 159 3.60 -27.73 0.57
CA SER A 159 3.21 -28.57 -0.56
C SER A 159 3.68 -27.91 -1.88
N PRO A 160 3.87 -28.70 -2.97
CA PRO A 160 4.22 -28.15 -4.28
C PRO A 160 3.27 -27.03 -4.72
N ARG A 161 1.99 -27.15 -4.40
CA ARG A 161 0.97 -26.14 -4.72
C ARG A 161 1.12 -24.87 -3.92
N GLU A 162 1.43 -24.96 -2.64
CA GLU A 162 1.71 -23.83 -1.78
C GLU A 162 2.98 -23.09 -2.21
N THR A 163 4.01 -23.82 -2.58
CA THR A 163 5.27 -23.24 -3.10
C THR A 163 5.02 -22.47 -4.42
N GLU A 164 4.19 -23.01 -5.31
CA GLU A 164 3.83 -22.34 -6.57
C GLU A 164 3.06 -21.05 -6.32
N ILE A 165 2.08 -21.08 -5.43
CA ILE A 165 1.30 -19.91 -5.03
C ILE A 165 2.21 -18.85 -4.37
N LEU A 166 3.14 -19.28 -3.53
CA LEU A 166 4.07 -18.40 -2.84
C LEU A 166 5.05 -17.71 -3.81
N ARG A 167 5.50 -18.40 -4.85
CA ARG A 167 6.28 -17.80 -5.95
C ARG A 167 5.51 -16.72 -6.69
N LEU A 168 4.25 -16.99 -7.03
CA LEU A 168 3.38 -16.01 -7.68
C LEU A 168 3.09 -14.80 -6.76
N LEU A 169 2.95 -15.03 -5.45
CA LEU A 169 2.86 -13.93 -4.47
C LEU A 169 4.13 -13.07 -4.46
N ALA A 170 5.30 -13.69 -4.54
CA ALA A 170 6.58 -12.99 -4.56
C ALA A 170 6.75 -12.10 -5.81
N THR A 171 6.09 -12.42 -6.92
CA THR A 171 6.04 -11.55 -8.11
C THR A 171 4.99 -10.45 -8.02
N GLY A 172 4.27 -10.35 -6.90
CA GLY A 172 3.21 -9.35 -6.71
C GLY A 172 1.86 -9.71 -7.36
N ALA A 173 1.67 -10.98 -7.75
CA ALA A 173 0.43 -11.40 -8.37
C ALA A 173 -0.77 -11.27 -7.41
N SER A 174 -1.89 -10.74 -7.92
CA SER A 174 -3.14 -10.66 -7.15
C SER A 174 -3.77 -12.04 -6.95
N THR A 175 -4.60 -12.21 -5.91
CA THR A 175 -5.36 -13.45 -5.67
C THR A 175 -6.12 -13.93 -6.93
N ARG A 176 -6.65 -12.99 -7.71
CA ARG A 176 -7.35 -13.28 -8.96
C ARG A 176 -6.37 -13.73 -10.05
N GLY A 177 -5.26 -13.03 -10.22
CA GLY A 177 -4.23 -13.41 -11.19
C GLY A 177 -3.62 -14.79 -10.90
N ILE A 178 -3.43 -15.12 -9.61
CA ILE A 178 -3.00 -16.46 -9.18
C ILE A 178 -4.08 -17.51 -9.52
N ALA A 179 -5.34 -17.20 -9.25
CA ALA A 179 -6.46 -18.10 -9.55
C ALA A 179 -6.57 -18.40 -11.06
N GLU A 180 -6.42 -17.39 -11.89
CA GLU A 180 -6.41 -17.50 -13.35
C GLU A 180 -5.18 -18.30 -13.83
N ALA A 181 -3.98 -17.97 -13.36
CA ALA A 181 -2.74 -18.66 -13.73
C ALA A 181 -2.73 -20.15 -13.35
N LEU A 182 -3.39 -20.50 -12.25
CA LEU A 182 -3.40 -21.84 -11.69
C LEU A 182 -4.70 -22.62 -11.97
N CYS A 183 -5.65 -22.04 -12.72
CA CYS A 183 -6.96 -22.61 -13.06
C CYS A 183 -7.75 -23.08 -11.83
N ILE A 184 -7.75 -22.32 -10.74
CA ILE A 184 -8.50 -22.59 -9.50
C ILE A 184 -9.35 -21.39 -9.07
N SER A 185 -10.25 -21.59 -8.11
CA SER A 185 -11.09 -20.50 -7.63
C SER A 185 -10.28 -19.50 -6.78
N PRO A 186 -10.64 -18.19 -6.79
CA PRO A 186 -10.04 -17.23 -5.88
C PRO A 186 -10.21 -17.58 -4.39
N ALA A 187 -11.27 -18.32 -4.05
CA ALA A 187 -11.50 -18.83 -2.70
C ALA A 187 -10.43 -19.88 -2.33
N THR A 188 -10.14 -20.81 -3.26
CA THR A 188 -9.09 -21.82 -3.09
C THR A 188 -7.72 -21.16 -2.88
N VAL A 189 -7.40 -20.13 -3.68
CA VAL A 189 -6.15 -19.37 -3.51
C VAL A 189 -6.07 -18.72 -2.12
N ARG A 190 -7.16 -18.11 -1.63
CA ARG A 190 -7.18 -17.53 -0.28
C ARG A 190 -6.91 -18.57 0.80
N ASN A 191 -7.49 -19.76 0.68
CA ASN A 191 -7.28 -20.85 1.64
C ASN A 191 -5.81 -21.30 1.64
N HIS A 192 -5.19 -21.47 0.48
CA HIS A 192 -3.76 -21.80 0.39
C HIS A 192 -2.88 -20.71 0.98
N ILE A 193 -3.17 -19.42 0.69
CA ILE A 193 -2.42 -18.31 1.29
C ILE A 193 -2.51 -18.35 2.81
N GLN A 194 -3.69 -18.64 3.36
CA GLN A 194 -3.85 -18.76 4.81
C GLN A 194 -3.05 -19.93 5.38
N GLN A 195 -3.04 -21.08 4.70
CA GLN A 195 -2.22 -22.23 5.09
C GLN A 195 -0.72 -21.91 5.04
N ILE A 196 -0.25 -21.26 3.97
CA ILE A 196 1.14 -20.79 3.83
C ILE A 196 1.51 -19.88 4.99
N MET A 197 0.67 -18.89 5.30
CA MET A 197 0.90 -17.96 6.41
C MET A 197 0.99 -18.71 7.75
N ASN A 198 0.12 -19.67 8.00
CA ASN A 198 0.14 -20.48 9.20
C ASN A 198 1.41 -21.33 9.29
N SER A 199 1.80 -22.01 8.19
CA SER A 199 3.00 -22.87 8.14
C SER A 199 4.29 -22.08 8.35
N LEU A 200 4.34 -20.85 7.82
CA LEU A 200 5.47 -19.94 7.98
C LEU A 200 5.40 -19.07 9.24
N HIS A 201 4.36 -19.23 10.08
CA HIS A 201 4.07 -18.35 11.20
C HIS A 201 4.11 -16.87 10.84
N ALA A 202 3.52 -16.53 9.67
CA ALA A 202 3.49 -15.18 9.12
C ALA A 202 2.12 -14.53 9.37
N HIS A 203 2.12 -13.25 9.74
CA HIS A 203 0.92 -12.47 10.00
C HIS A 203 0.43 -11.68 8.77
N SER A 204 1.26 -11.65 7.70
CA SER A 204 0.91 -11.01 6.43
C SER A 204 1.46 -11.80 5.24
N ARG A 205 0.88 -11.55 4.04
CA ARG A 205 1.37 -12.14 2.78
C ARG A 205 2.81 -11.76 2.48
N LEU A 206 3.16 -10.49 2.74
CA LEU A 206 4.51 -10.00 2.54
C LEU A 206 5.49 -10.68 3.49
N GLU A 207 5.13 -10.83 4.76
CA GLU A 207 5.95 -11.54 5.75
C GLU A 207 6.16 -13.00 5.35
N ALA A 208 5.12 -13.66 4.82
CA ALA A 208 5.24 -15.03 4.31
C ALA A 208 6.27 -15.12 3.17
N VAL A 209 6.24 -14.18 2.24
CA VAL A 209 7.22 -14.10 1.14
C VAL A 209 8.64 -13.85 1.67
N ILE A 210 8.81 -12.91 2.62
CA ILE A 210 10.12 -12.61 3.23
C ILE A 210 10.69 -13.84 3.94
N LYS A 211 9.89 -14.51 4.78
CA LYS A 211 10.30 -15.73 5.49
C LYS A 211 10.67 -16.87 4.53
N ALA A 212 9.94 -17.00 3.43
CA ALA A 212 10.26 -17.99 2.42
C ALA A 212 11.59 -17.72 1.69
N LEU A 213 11.86 -16.45 1.38
CA LEU A 213 13.13 -16.03 0.79
C LEU A 213 14.31 -16.25 1.77
N GLN A 214 14.12 -15.90 3.05
CA GLN A 214 15.12 -16.14 4.09
C GLN A 214 15.37 -17.63 4.35
N GLY A 215 14.32 -18.44 4.33
CA GLY A 215 14.37 -19.88 4.48
C GLY A 215 14.81 -20.66 3.23
N ARG A 216 15.07 -19.97 2.11
CA ARG A 216 15.42 -20.57 0.80
C ARG A 216 14.42 -21.67 0.37
N ILE A 217 13.12 -21.40 0.53
CA ILE A 217 12.05 -22.35 0.19
C ILE A 217 11.84 -22.41 -1.33
N PHE A 218 12.28 -21.41 -2.06
CA PHE A 218 12.31 -21.37 -3.54
C PHE A 218 13.43 -20.49 -4.08
#